data_588aeb46dc0ebdef1b0d51398dd67d45
#
_entry.id   588aeb46dc0ebdef1b0d51398dd67d45
#
_cell.length_a   1.000
_cell.length_b   1.000
_cell.length_c   1.000
_cell.angle_alpha   90.00
_cell.angle_beta   90.00
_cell.angle_gamma   90.00
#
_symmetry.space_group_name_H-M   'P 1'
#
loop_
_entity.id
_entity.type
_entity.pdbx_description
1 polymer ?
#
loop_
_entity_poly.entity_id
_entity_poly.type
_entity_poly.pdbx_seq_one_letter_code
_entity_poly.pdbx_strand_id
1 'polypeptide(L)'
;MTSYRPFVVLEAATVLSGTAAGITMVAFPWLVLQTTGDATAAATIAAVTAVPLLLSMLVTGSAVDMLGRRRVAVASDLFSMCAVALVPILALTLGLDYGLLLVVAALSSVFDPAGLTARQSMLPEAAAKAGLDLERANGIHESAYGFAFLL
;
A
#
# COMPACT_ATOMS: atom_id res chain seq x y z
N MET A 1 1.05 -29.81 -14.09
CA MET A 1 -0.07 -28.98 -14.57
C MET A 1 0.24 -27.52 -14.22
N THR A 2 0.41 -26.69 -15.23
CA THR A 2 0.62 -25.24 -15.05
C THR A 2 -0.68 -24.60 -14.58
N SER A 3 -0.61 -23.74 -13.55
CA SER A 3 -1.76 -23.02 -13.04
C SER A 3 -1.48 -21.54 -12.99
N TYR A 4 -2.21 -20.76 -13.77
CA TYR A 4 -2.12 -19.29 -13.79
C TYR A 4 -2.82 -18.60 -12.60
N ARG A 5 -3.67 -19.33 -11.87
CA ARG A 5 -4.47 -18.75 -10.77
C ARG A 5 -3.65 -18.02 -9.72
N PRO A 6 -2.54 -18.57 -9.17
CA PRO A 6 -1.76 -17.88 -8.15
C PRO A 6 -1.15 -16.57 -8.68
N PHE A 7 -0.68 -16.58 -9.92
CA PHE A 7 -0.11 -15.39 -10.56
C PHE A 7 -1.18 -14.30 -10.79
N VAL A 8 -2.31 -14.67 -11.37
CA VAL A 8 -3.43 -13.71 -11.62
C VAL A 8 -3.96 -13.12 -10.32
N VAL A 9 -4.10 -13.92 -9.26
CA VAL A 9 -4.56 -13.42 -7.94
C VAL A 9 -3.53 -12.47 -7.34
N LEU A 10 -2.24 -12.78 -7.47
CA LEU A 10 -1.16 -11.92 -6.99
C LEU A 10 -1.17 -10.57 -7.72
N GLU A 11 -1.27 -10.58 -9.05
CA GLU A 11 -1.31 -9.37 -9.86
C GLU A 11 -2.58 -8.54 -9.61
N ALA A 12 -3.73 -9.18 -9.46
CA ALA A 12 -4.97 -8.50 -9.09
C ALA A 12 -4.86 -7.80 -7.74
N ALA A 13 -4.26 -8.47 -6.73
CA ALA A 13 -3.99 -7.85 -5.43
C ALA A 13 -3.00 -6.68 -5.54
N THR A 14 -1.97 -6.80 -6.38
CA THR A 14 -1.00 -5.73 -6.64
C THR A 14 -1.65 -4.51 -7.29
N VAL A 15 -2.50 -4.73 -8.29
CA VAL A 15 -3.24 -3.63 -8.96
C VAL A 15 -4.17 -2.93 -7.97
N LEU A 16 -4.97 -3.68 -7.20
CA LEU A 16 -5.89 -3.09 -6.22
C LEU A 16 -5.16 -2.29 -5.14
N SER A 17 -4.09 -2.86 -4.58
CA SER A 17 -3.28 -2.20 -3.56
C SER A 17 -2.53 -0.98 -4.11
N GLY A 18 -1.97 -1.08 -5.33
CA GLY A 18 -1.29 0.03 -6.01
C GLY A 18 -2.23 1.19 -6.31
N THR A 19 -3.45 0.89 -6.80
CA THR A 19 -4.48 1.92 -7.04
C THR A 19 -4.88 2.61 -5.72
N ALA A 20 -5.09 1.85 -4.64
CA ALA A 20 -5.40 2.42 -3.34
C ALA A 20 -4.25 3.33 -2.82
N ALA A 21 -3.01 2.91 -2.98
CA ALA A 21 -1.83 3.70 -2.61
C ALA A 21 -1.73 5.00 -3.45
N GLY A 22 -1.95 4.93 -4.76
CA GLY A 22 -1.99 6.10 -5.64
C GLY A 22 -3.06 7.10 -5.23
N ILE A 23 -4.29 6.62 -4.98
CA ILE A 23 -5.40 7.46 -4.51
C ILE A 23 -5.05 8.12 -3.17
N THR A 24 -4.55 7.38 -2.20
CA THR A 24 -4.24 7.93 -0.86
C THR A 24 -3.09 8.92 -0.89
N MET A 25 -2.11 8.74 -1.76
CA MET A 25 -0.99 9.68 -1.96
C MET A 25 -1.47 11.08 -2.38
N VAL A 26 -2.55 11.15 -3.16
CA VAL A 26 -3.15 12.42 -3.60
C VAL A 26 -4.23 12.89 -2.62
N ALA A 27 -5.06 11.96 -2.12
CA ALA A 27 -6.22 12.28 -1.30
C ALA A 27 -5.85 12.90 0.04
N PHE A 28 -4.81 12.41 0.73
CA PHE A 28 -4.41 12.96 2.03
C PHE A 28 -3.94 14.42 1.96
N PRO A 29 -2.99 14.80 1.09
CA PRO A 29 -2.61 16.21 0.94
C PRO A 29 -3.79 17.08 0.49
N TRP A 30 -4.65 16.56 -0.40
CA TRP A 30 -5.84 17.26 -0.85
C TRP A 30 -6.82 17.53 0.29
N LEU A 31 -7.13 16.53 1.11
CA LEU A 31 -8.02 16.69 2.27
C LEU A 31 -7.47 17.71 3.28
N VAL A 32 -6.16 17.69 3.53
CA VAL A 32 -5.54 18.68 4.39
C VAL A 32 -5.66 20.08 3.81
N LEU A 33 -5.38 20.25 2.52
CA LEU A 33 -5.52 21.54 1.87
C LEU A 33 -6.98 22.05 1.95
N GLN A 34 -7.96 21.16 1.75
CA GLN A 34 -9.38 21.51 1.83
C GLN A 34 -9.81 21.89 3.27
N THR A 35 -9.27 21.24 4.28
CA THR A 35 -9.68 21.48 5.68
C THR A 35 -8.94 22.66 6.32
N THR A 36 -7.68 22.88 5.96
CA THR A 36 -6.82 23.93 6.56
C THR A 36 -6.68 25.19 5.70
N GLY A 37 -6.84 25.07 4.38
CA GLY A 37 -6.50 26.11 3.41
C GLY A 37 -5.00 26.41 3.30
N ASP A 38 -4.14 25.60 3.94
CA ASP A 38 -2.70 25.82 4.04
C ASP A 38 -1.91 24.76 3.25
N ALA A 39 -1.21 25.20 2.21
CA ALA A 39 -0.35 24.36 1.41
C ALA A 39 0.85 23.78 2.20
N THR A 40 1.32 24.50 3.22
CA THR A 40 2.41 24.02 4.09
C THR A 40 1.95 22.85 4.94
N ALA A 41 0.72 22.92 5.47
CA ALA A 41 0.10 21.82 6.20
C ALA A 41 -0.07 20.58 5.30
N ALA A 42 -0.51 20.76 4.05
CA ALA A 42 -0.61 19.68 3.07
C ALA A 42 0.76 19.04 2.74
N ALA A 43 1.82 19.84 2.61
CA ALA A 43 3.18 19.33 2.40
C ALA A 43 3.71 18.57 3.63
N THR A 44 3.31 18.98 4.83
CA THR A 44 3.74 18.32 6.08
C THR A 44 3.25 16.87 6.16
N ILE A 45 2.09 16.53 5.60
CA ILE A 45 1.63 15.14 5.52
C ILE A 45 2.66 14.26 4.80
N ALA A 46 3.17 14.70 3.66
CA ALA A 46 4.17 13.94 2.91
C ALA A 46 5.46 13.72 3.73
N ALA A 47 5.88 14.73 4.50
CA ALA A 47 7.04 14.61 5.37
C ALA A 47 6.81 13.67 6.56
N VAL A 48 5.63 13.77 7.21
CA VAL A 48 5.27 12.92 8.37
C VAL A 48 5.09 11.47 7.97
N THR A 49 4.53 11.17 6.81
CA THR A 49 4.37 9.79 6.33
C THR A 49 5.68 9.16 5.87
N ALA A 50 6.67 9.95 5.46
CA ALA A 50 7.97 9.44 5.03
C ALA A 50 8.74 8.73 6.16
N VAL A 51 8.65 9.21 7.40
CA VAL A 51 9.37 8.61 8.53
C VAL A 51 8.86 7.21 8.87
N PRO A 52 7.54 6.98 9.11
CA PRO A 52 7.00 5.64 9.32
C PRO A 52 7.25 4.70 8.14
N LEU A 53 7.14 5.19 6.92
CA LEU A 53 7.43 4.43 5.69
C LEU A 53 8.87 3.92 5.68
N LEU A 54 9.86 4.76 5.94
CA LEU A 54 11.27 4.38 5.99
C LEU A 54 11.55 3.37 7.11
N LEU A 55 11.00 3.60 8.31
CA LEU A 55 11.14 2.67 9.43
C LEU A 55 10.51 1.31 9.13
N SER A 56 9.35 1.31 8.49
CA SER A 56 8.67 0.08 8.07
C SER A 56 9.52 -0.72 7.08
N MET A 57 10.18 -0.06 6.11
CA MET A 57 11.05 -0.75 5.16
C MET A 57 12.18 -1.53 5.85
N LEU A 58 12.74 -1.02 6.96
CA LEU A 58 13.82 -1.69 7.70
C LEU A 58 13.37 -3.00 8.37
N VAL A 59 12.12 -3.08 8.82
CA VAL A 59 11.60 -4.26 9.54
C VAL A 59 10.78 -5.21 8.67
N THR A 60 10.39 -4.76 7.49
CA THR A 60 9.50 -5.52 6.58
C THR A 60 10.09 -6.88 6.19
N GLY A 61 11.38 -6.95 5.86
CA GLY A 61 12.03 -8.21 5.49
C GLY A 61 11.91 -9.23 6.62
N SER A 62 12.28 -8.83 7.84
CA SER A 62 12.18 -9.70 9.02
C SER A 62 10.74 -10.12 9.31
N ALA A 63 9.77 -9.22 9.16
CA ALA A 63 8.35 -9.54 9.35
C ALA A 63 7.87 -10.58 8.34
N VAL A 64 8.26 -10.45 7.06
CA VAL A 64 7.93 -11.40 5.99
C VAL A 64 8.54 -12.78 6.27
N ASP A 65 9.79 -12.83 6.74
CA ASP A 65 10.49 -14.09 7.04
C ASP A 65 9.89 -14.80 8.27
N MET A 66 9.51 -14.05 9.32
CA MET A 66 8.97 -14.60 10.56
C MET A 66 7.50 -15.01 10.47
N LEU A 67 6.66 -14.20 9.85
CA LEU A 67 5.20 -14.37 9.83
C LEU A 67 4.69 -15.07 8.57
N GLY A 68 5.52 -15.11 7.53
CA GLY A 68 5.20 -15.67 6.22
C GLY A 68 4.58 -14.65 5.25
N ARG A 69 5.03 -14.72 4.01
CA ARG A 69 4.72 -13.78 2.92
C ARG A 69 3.24 -13.46 2.75
N ARG A 70 2.40 -14.52 2.67
CA ARG A 70 0.95 -14.37 2.46
C ARG A 70 0.25 -13.69 3.64
N ARG A 71 0.66 -14.03 4.87
CA ARG A 71 0.04 -13.45 6.08
C ARG A 71 0.38 -11.97 6.19
N VAL A 72 1.63 -11.60 5.91
CA VAL A 72 2.06 -10.20 5.91
C VAL A 72 1.33 -9.41 4.84
N ALA A 73 1.23 -9.90 3.60
CA ALA A 73 0.49 -9.22 2.54
C ALA A 73 -0.97 -8.95 2.92
N VAL A 74 -1.70 -9.99 3.38
CA VAL A 74 -3.12 -9.85 3.76
C VAL A 74 -3.29 -8.95 4.98
N ALA A 75 -2.45 -9.09 6.00
CA ALA A 75 -2.52 -8.24 7.19
C ALA A 75 -2.27 -6.77 6.84
N SER A 76 -1.24 -6.49 6.02
CA SER A 76 -0.94 -5.12 5.58
C SER A 76 -2.11 -4.50 4.81
N ASP A 77 -2.69 -5.22 3.85
CA ASP A 77 -3.83 -4.72 3.07
C ASP A 77 -5.05 -4.46 3.97
N LEU A 78 -5.32 -5.33 4.96
CA LEU A 78 -6.40 -5.13 5.92
C LEU A 78 -6.16 -3.92 6.82
N PHE A 79 -4.94 -3.73 7.32
CA PHE A 79 -4.60 -2.55 8.15
C PHE A 79 -4.71 -1.26 7.35
N SER A 80 -4.17 -1.21 6.13
CA SER A 80 -4.29 -0.05 5.25
C SER A 80 -5.76 0.24 4.92
N MET A 81 -6.55 -0.78 4.62
CA MET A 81 -7.99 -0.63 4.38
C MET A 81 -8.70 -0.04 5.60
N CYS A 82 -8.45 -0.56 6.80
CA CYS A 82 -9.06 -0.05 8.05
C CYS A 82 -8.63 1.40 8.31
N ALA A 83 -7.36 1.74 8.13
CA ALA A 83 -6.85 3.09 8.33
C ALA A 83 -7.52 4.08 7.37
N VAL A 84 -7.59 3.75 6.07
CA VAL A 84 -8.25 4.61 5.08
C VAL A 84 -9.76 4.71 5.31
N ALA A 85 -10.42 3.61 5.70
CA ALA A 85 -11.86 3.60 6.02
C ALA A 85 -12.22 4.45 7.26
N LEU A 86 -11.26 4.67 8.16
CA LEU A 86 -11.47 5.58 9.30
C LEU A 86 -11.68 7.03 8.84
N VAL A 87 -11.10 7.47 7.73
CA VAL A 87 -11.23 8.87 7.26
C VAL A 87 -12.68 9.30 7.06
N PRO A 88 -13.50 8.61 6.25
CA PRO A 88 -14.91 8.99 6.09
C PRO A 88 -15.74 8.81 7.37
N ILE A 89 -15.42 7.81 8.19
CA ILE A 89 -16.12 7.58 9.46
C ILE A 89 -15.88 8.76 10.42
N LEU A 90 -14.63 9.20 10.54
CA LEU A 90 -14.24 10.32 11.38
C LEU A 90 -14.79 11.64 10.84
N ALA A 91 -14.80 11.81 9.52
CA ALA A 91 -15.42 12.97 8.86
C ALA A 91 -16.90 13.14 9.24
N LEU A 92 -17.64 12.03 9.31
CA LEU A 92 -19.08 12.02 9.62
C LEU A 92 -19.39 12.15 11.11
N THR A 93 -18.47 11.74 11.99
CA THR A 93 -18.75 11.65 13.45
C THR A 93 -18.11 12.77 14.26
N LEU A 94 -16.84 13.06 14.04
CA LEU A 94 -16.04 14.01 14.83
C LEU A 94 -15.61 15.26 14.04
N GLY A 95 -15.80 15.24 12.72
CA GLY A 95 -15.21 16.21 11.82
C GLY A 95 -13.75 15.85 11.48
N LEU A 96 -13.29 16.37 10.35
CA LEU A 96 -11.87 16.19 9.93
C LEU A 96 -11.01 17.24 10.59
N ASP A 97 -10.23 16.83 11.56
CA ASP A 97 -9.15 17.62 12.14
C ASP A 97 -7.80 17.30 11.50
N TYR A 98 -6.94 18.30 11.36
CA TYR A 98 -5.63 18.17 10.77
C TYR A 98 -4.75 17.12 11.49
N GLY A 99 -4.74 17.13 12.82
CA GLY A 99 -3.99 16.18 13.63
C GLY A 99 -4.45 14.73 13.38
N LEU A 100 -5.74 14.53 13.23
CA LEU A 100 -6.34 13.23 12.93
C LEU A 100 -5.93 12.71 11.56
N LEU A 101 -5.94 13.59 10.54
CA LEU A 101 -5.47 13.23 9.20
C LEU A 101 -3.99 12.85 9.18
N LEU A 102 -3.15 13.54 9.95
CA LEU A 102 -1.74 13.19 10.12
C LEU A 102 -1.55 11.80 10.72
N VAL A 103 -2.29 11.48 11.79
CA VAL A 103 -2.21 10.17 12.45
C VAL A 103 -2.65 9.05 11.52
N VAL A 104 -3.78 9.21 10.83
CA VAL A 104 -4.28 8.18 9.91
C VAL A 104 -3.34 7.98 8.72
N ALA A 105 -2.81 9.06 8.15
CA ALA A 105 -1.85 9.00 7.06
C ALA A 105 -0.54 8.30 7.49
N ALA A 106 -0.02 8.61 8.68
CA ALA A 106 1.16 7.96 9.23
C ALA A 106 0.93 6.45 9.48
N LEU A 107 -0.24 6.08 10.05
CA LEU A 107 -0.58 4.67 10.27
C LEU A 107 -0.70 3.89 8.96
N SER A 108 -1.33 4.46 7.92
CA SER A 108 -1.42 3.82 6.61
C SER A 108 -0.04 3.55 6.02
N SER A 109 0.88 4.52 6.10
CA SER A 109 2.21 4.43 5.52
C SER A 109 3.12 3.37 6.15
N VAL A 110 2.83 2.93 7.39
CA VAL A 110 3.60 1.86 8.07
C VAL A 110 3.42 0.50 7.38
N PHE A 111 2.23 0.20 6.88
CA PHE A 111 1.91 -1.15 6.40
C PHE A 111 2.10 -1.33 4.90
N ASP A 112 2.08 -0.28 4.11
CA ASP A 112 2.20 -0.33 2.65
C ASP A 112 3.49 -1.01 2.14
N PRO A 113 4.69 -0.72 2.68
CA PRO A 113 5.93 -1.40 2.25
C PRO A 113 5.92 -2.88 2.56
N ALA A 114 5.33 -3.28 3.68
CA ALA A 114 5.26 -4.68 4.08
C ALA A 114 4.38 -5.50 3.13
N GLY A 115 3.24 -4.95 2.71
CA GLY A 115 2.36 -5.57 1.70
C GLY A 115 3.05 -5.72 0.35
N LEU A 116 3.70 -4.65 -0.13
CA LEU A 116 4.43 -4.66 -1.40
C LEU A 116 5.57 -5.69 -1.40
N THR A 117 6.45 -5.65 -0.40
CA THR A 117 7.59 -6.59 -0.28
C THR A 117 7.11 -8.05 -0.16
N ALA A 118 6.04 -8.29 0.59
CA ALA A 118 5.46 -9.61 0.71
C ALA A 118 4.94 -10.14 -0.64
N ARG A 119 4.27 -9.30 -1.44
CA ARG A 119 3.81 -9.66 -2.80
C ARG A 119 4.96 -9.91 -3.75
N GLN A 120 5.96 -9.04 -3.77
CA GLN A 120 7.17 -9.23 -4.58
C GLN A 120 7.90 -10.54 -4.24
N SER A 121 7.96 -10.90 -2.96
CA SER A 121 8.60 -12.15 -2.52
C SER A 121 7.81 -13.41 -2.90
N MET A 122 6.52 -13.31 -3.21
CA MET A 122 5.70 -14.42 -3.72
C MET A 122 5.75 -14.57 -5.24
N LEU A 123 6.21 -13.56 -5.96
CA LEU A 123 6.22 -13.53 -7.42
C LEU A 123 6.99 -14.69 -8.07
N PRO A 124 8.21 -15.08 -7.61
CA PRO A 124 8.94 -16.17 -8.23
C PRO A 124 8.18 -17.51 -8.18
N GLU A 125 7.54 -17.80 -7.06
CA GLU A 125 6.75 -19.02 -6.90
C GLU A 125 5.48 -19.01 -7.77
N ALA A 126 4.82 -17.87 -7.85
CA ALA A 126 3.62 -17.69 -8.67
C ALA A 126 3.96 -17.80 -10.18
N ALA A 127 5.08 -17.21 -10.61
CA ALA A 127 5.59 -17.29 -11.97
C ALA A 127 5.92 -18.74 -12.35
N ALA A 128 6.64 -19.47 -11.50
CA ALA A 128 6.99 -20.87 -11.73
C ALA A 128 5.75 -21.76 -11.90
N LYS A 129 4.72 -21.55 -11.07
CA LYS A 129 3.43 -22.26 -11.21
C LYS A 129 2.65 -21.92 -12.48
N ALA A 130 2.83 -20.70 -12.99
CA ALA A 130 2.26 -20.26 -14.25
C ALA A 130 3.07 -20.70 -15.48
N GLY A 131 4.28 -21.22 -15.30
CA GLY A 131 5.18 -21.56 -16.39
C GLY A 131 5.77 -20.32 -17.08
N LEU A 132 5.84 -19.21 -16.35
CA LEU A 132 6.45 -17.95 -16.81
C LEU A 132 7.90 -17.88 -16.32
N ASP A 133 8.79 -17.36 -17.18
CA ASP A 133 10.11 -16.97 -16.73
C ASP A 133 10.03 -15.74 -15.82
N LEU A 134 11.02 -15.63 -14.92
CA LEU A 134 11.01 -14.60 -13.89
C LEU A 134 11.12 -13.19 -14.47
N GLU A 135 11.87 -13.04 -15.56
CA GLU A 135 12.02 -11.75 -16.25
C GLU A 135 10.68 -11.23 -16.77
N ARG A 136 9.93 -12.10 -17.44
CA ARG A 136 8.59 -11.76 -17.96
C ARG A 136 7.60 -11.52 -16.83
N ALA A 137 7.64 -12.33 -15.76
CA ALA A 137 6.79 -12.15 -14.60
C ALA A 137 7.07 -10.83 -13.89
N ASN A 138 8.32 -10.45 -13.70
CA ASN A 138 8.72 -9.15 -13.17
C ASN A 138 8.25 -8.00 -14.06
N GLY A 139 8.42 -8.11 -15.37
CA GLY A 139 7.94 -7.08 -16.31
C GLY A 139 6.43 -6.84 -16.22
N ILE A 140 5.64 -7.91 -16.09
CA ILE A 140 4.18 -7.81 -15.90
C ILE A 140 3.87 -7.17 -14.55
N HIS A 141 4.53 -7.62 -13.47
CA HIS A 141 4.32 -7.12 -12.11
C HIS A 141 4.60 -5.63 -11.98
N GLU A 142 5.77 -5.18 -12.44
CA GLU A 142 6.15 -3.76 -12.41
C GLU A 142 5.25 -2.90 -13.29
N SER A 143 4.85 -3.40 -14.46
CA SER A 143 3.91 -2.70 -15.34
C SER A 143 2.53 -2.59 -14.71
N ALA A 144 2.04 -3.67 -14.08
CA ALA A 144 0.75 -3.70 -13.39
C ALA A 144 0.74 -2.72 -12.19
N TYR A 145 1.82 -2.73 -11.38
CA TYR A 145 1.95 -1.81 -10.26
C TYR A 145 2.05 -0.35 -10.72
N GLY A 146 2.91 -0.06 -11.70
CA GLY A 146 3.07 1.29 -12.24
C GLY A 146 1.79 1.85 -12.85
N PHE A 147 1.06 1.01 -13.60
CA PHE A 147 -0.24 1.40 -14.17
C PHE A 147 -1.29 1.65 -13.06
N ALA A 148 -1.36 0.78 -12.08
CA ALA A 148 -2.29 0.90 -10.96
C ALA A 148 -2.05 2.17 -10.12
N PHE A 149 -0.78 2.58 -9.99
CA PHE A 149 -0.41 3.79 -9.25
C PHE A 149 -0.77 5.09 -9.97
N LEU A 150 -1.00 5.03 -11.29
CA LEU A 150 -1.39 6.17 -12.11
C LEU A 150 -2.92 6.34 -12.25
N LEU A 151 -3.71 5.34 -11.83
CA LEU A 151 -5.18 5.37 -11.86
C LEU A 151 -5.76 6.10 -10.64
#